data_11d68a634ce7ff8aa791d076e7958af9
#
_entry.id   11d68a634ce7ff8aa791d076e7958af9
#
_cell.length_a   1.000
_cell.length_b   1.000
_cell.length_c   1.000
_cell.angle_alpha   90.00
_cell.angle_beta   90.00
_cell.angle_gamma   90.00
#
_symmetry.space_group_name_H-M   'P 1'
#
loop_
_entity.id
_entity.type
_entity.pdbx_description
1 polymer ?
#
loop_
_entity_poly.entity_id
_entity_poly.type
_entity_poly.pdbx_seq_one_letter_code
_entity_poly.pdbx_strand_id
1 'polypeptide(L)'
;MQILNQLETEPIPIEEEEQRHTRRLLVGILCALILTGSVLGGYLYLRKRHERQVAAATATETIEKEKPKVEVLVDEATIDGRKSVLGGTIHNISNETLRNVAVELQLRRRTGSTVETHIVVPQATELSADARTRYSVEVPVQDYSSATFSRVLAGDAHLAIAFKALPGAERPPLPAPATKTIVVARPAPRGDGFLNTEKNPVRVP
;
A
#
# COMPACT_ATOMS: atom_id res chain seq x y z
N MET A 1 -52.22 -71.32 -50.11
CA MET A 1 -52.30 -70.36 -49.08
C MET A 1 -50.85 -69.95 -48.70
N GLN A 2 -50.36 -68.92 -49.37
CA GLN A 2 -48.99 -68.45 -49.23
C GLN A 2 -49.00 -67.22 -48.30
N ILE A 3 -48.28 -67.29 -47.20
CA ILE A 3 -47.98 -66.15 -46.33
C ILE A 3 -46.53 -65.84 -46.57
N LEU A 4 -46.28 -64.84 -47.39
CA LEU A 4 -44.93 -64.23 -47.54
C LEU A 4 -44.69 -63.25 -46.40
N ASN A 5 -43.78 -63.64 -45.54
CA ASN A 5 -43.19 -62.74 -44.54
C ASN A 5 -42.30 -61.74 -45.27
N GLN A 6 -42.72 -60.47 -45.32
CA GLN A 6 -41.84 -59.36 -45.65
C GLN A 6 -41.05 -59.00 -44.37
N LEU A 7 -39.81 -59.37 -44.33
CA LEU A 7 -38.80 -58.81 -43.42
C LEU A 7 -38.33 -57.49 -44.04
N GLU A 8 -38.96 -56.43 -43.58
CA GLU A 8 -38.51 -55.06 -43.84
C GLU A 8 -37.24 -54.80 -42.97
N THR A 9 -36.07 -54.87 -43.57
CA THR A 9 -34.82 -54.55 -42.97
C THR A 9 -34.68 -53.02 -43.01
N GLU A 10 -34.99 -52.33 -41.93
CA GLU A 10 -34.68 -50.91 -41.81
C GLU A 10 -33.16 -50.70 -41.93
N PRO A 11 -32.69 -49.76 -42.77
CA PRO A 11 -31.27 -49.45 -42.85
C PRO A 11 -30.83 -48.71 -41.55
N ILE A 12 -29.95 -49.33 -40.84
CA ILE A 12 -29.32 -48.73 -39.66
C ILE A 12 -28.53 -47.49 -40.11
N PRO A 13 -28.78 -46.29 -39.59
CA PRO A 13 -28.08 -45.07 -40.00
C PRO A 13 -26.65 -45.07 -39.43
N ILE A 14 -25.73 -45.63 -40.19
CA ILE A 14 -24.28 -45.71 -39.85
C ILE A 14 -23.64 -44.31 -39.80
N GLU A 15 -24.19 -43.34 -40.50
CA GLU A 15 -23.64 -41.98 -40.60
C GLU A 15 -23.77 -41.15 -39.31
N GLU A 16 -24.75 -41.39 -38.46
CA GLU A 16 -24.92 -40.62 -37.22
C GLU A 16 -23.92 -40.98 -36.10
N GLU A 17 -23.45 -42.21 -36.06
CA GLU A 17 -22.46 -42.64 -35.06
C GLU A 17 -21.07 -42.08 -35.35
N GLU A 18 -20.64 -42.00 -36.60
CA GLU A 18 -19.35 -41.44 -36.99
C GLU A 18 -19.28 -39.93 -36.71
N GLN A 19 -20.37 -39.19 -36.91
CA GLN A 19 -20.43 -37.77 -36.56
C GLN A 19 -20.38 -37.51 -35.05
N ARG A 20 -20.93 -38.38 -34.26
CA ARG A 20 -20.89 -38.28 -32.79
C ARG A 20 -19.48 -38.56 -32.25
N HIS A 21 -18.76 -39.51 -32.83
CA HIS A 21 -17.38 -39.82 -32.46
C HIS A 21 -16.41 -38.67 -32.78
N THR A 22 -16.49 -38.10 -33.98
CA THR A 22 -15.67 -36.97 -34.41
C THR A 22 -15.91 -35.72 -33.57
N ARG A 23 -17.18 -35.41 -33.22
CA ARG A 23 -17.50 -34.29 -32.31
C ARG A 23 -16.91 -34.47 -30.89
N ARG A 24 -17.00 -35.68 -30.32
CA ARG A 24 -16.42 -36.00 -29.00
C ARG A 24 -14.89 -35.87 -29.01
N LEU A 25 -14.26 -36.29 -30.08
CA LEU A 25 -12.80 -36.21 -30.26
C LEU A 25 -12.35 -34.74 -30.39
N LEU A 26 -13.07 -33.93 -31.17
CA LEU A 26 -12.80 -32.49 -31.29
C LEU A 26 -12.98 -31.74 -29.96
N VAL A 27 -14.02 -32.03 -29.21
CA VAL A 27 -14.24 -31.44 -27.89
C VAL A 27 -13.12 -31.83 -26.92
N GLY A 28 -12.70 -33.10 -26.95
CA GLY A 28 -11.58 -33.57 -26.11
C GLY A 28 -10.25 -32.86 -26.41
N ILE A 29 -9.93 -32.69 -27.71
CA ILE A 29 -8.73 -31.94 -28.15
C ILE A 29 -8.81 -30.46 -27.71
N LEU A 30 -9.99 -29.84 -27.89
CA LEU A 30 -10.18 -28.44 -27.48
C LEU A 30 -10.00 -28.24 -25.98
N CYS A 31 -10.58 -29.13 -25.16
CA CYS A 31 -10.41 -29.12 -23.71
C CYS A 31 -8.92 -29.31 -23.30
N ALA A 32 -8.22 -30.24 -23.96
CA ALA A 32 -6.80 -30.46 -23.69
C ALA A 32 -5.96 -29.23 -24.05
N LEU A 33 -6.23 -28.55 -25.15
CA LEU A 33 -5.53 -27.31 -25.54
C LEU A 33 -5.79 -26.17 -24.53
N ILE A 34 -7.03 -26.01 -24.07
CA ILE A 34 -7.37 -24.98 -23.08
C ILE A 34 -6.65 -25.24 -21.76
N LEU A 35 -6.64 -26.49 -21.27
CA LEU A 35 -5.95 -26.86 -20.05
C LEU A 35 -4.43 -26.64 -20.15
N THR A 36 -3.83 -27.10 -21.24
CA THR A 36 -2.39 -26.91 -21.46
C THR A 36 -2.03 -25.44 -21.58
N GLY A 37 -2.83 -24.65 -22.31
CA GLY A 37 -2.66 -23.21 -22.46
C GLY A 37 -2.79 -22.47 -21.13
N SER A 38 -3.73 -22.86 -20.28
CA SER A 38 -3.94 -22.28 -18.96
C SER A 38 -2.77 -22.54 -18.01
N VAL A 39 -2.26 -23.79 -18.00
CA VAL A 39 -1.09 -24.17 -17.19
C VAL A 39 0.16 -23.43 -17.66
N LEU A 40 0.40 -23.38 -18.96
CA LEU A 40 1.56 -22.69 -19.52
C LEU A 40 1.50 -21.19 -19.30
N GLY A 41 0.33 -20.57 -19.50
CA GLY A 41 0.10 -19.16 -19.24
C GLY A 41 0.28 -18.79 -17.76
N GLY A 42 -0.25 -19.62 -16.86
CA GLY A 42 -0.07 -19.50 -15.42
C GLY A 42 1.40 -19.61 -15.01
N TYR A 43 2.10 -20.58 -15.56
CA TYR A 43 3.55 -20.75 -15.31
C TYR A 43 4.38 -19.54 -15.76
N LEU A 44 4.14 -19.06 -16.98
CA LEU A 44 4.85 -17.88 -17.51
C LEU A 44 4.56 -16.62 -16.70
N TYR A 45 3.31 -16.45 -16.26
CA TYR A 45 2.93 -15.33 -15.40
C TYR A 45 3.64 -15.38 -14.05
N LEU A 46 3.65 -16.54 -13.38
CA LEU A 46 4.34 -16.73 -12.10
C LEU A 46 5.85 -16.56 -12.23
N ARG A 47 6.44 -17.10 -13.30
CA ARG A 47 7.87 -16.94 -13.58
C ARG A 47 8.24 -15.47 -13.75
N LYS A 48 7.50 -14.72 -14.56
CA LYS A 48 7.73 -13.27 -14.77
C LYS A 48 7.57 -12.48 -13.47
N ARG A 49 6.61 -12.86 -12.63
CA ARG A 49 6.44 -12.25 -11.30
C ARG A 49 7.62 -12.54 -10.39
N HIS A 50 8.10 -13.78 -10.39
CA HIS A 50 9.24 -14.18 -9.57
C HIS A 50 10.54 -13.51 -10.04
N GLU A 51 10.79 -13.44 -11.34
CA GLU A 51 11.95 -12.72 -11.90
C GLU A 51 11.97 -11.24 -11.49
N ARG A 52 10.81 -10.58 -11.45
CA ARG A 52 10.71 -9.19 -10.98
C ARG A 52 11.01 -9.06 -9.48
N GLN A 53 10.55 -10.01 -8.66
CA GLN A 53 10.83 -10.00 -7.23
C GLN A 53 12.32 -10.28 -6.93
N VAL A 54 12.92 -11.24 -7.63
CA VAL A 54 14.34 -11.54 -7.50
C VAL A 54 15.20 -10.38 -7.97
N ALA A 55 14.87 -9.77 -9.11
CA ALA A 55 15.60 -8.59 -9.60
C ALA A 55 15.52 -7.41 -8.61
N ALA A 56 14.35 -7.17 -8.01
CA ALA A 56 14.19 -6.14 -6.99
C ALA A 56 14.99 -6.46 -5.71
N ALA A 57 14.99 -7.71 -5.26
CA ALA A 57 15.76 -8.15 -4.09
C ALA A 57 17.27 -8.06 -4.33
N THR A 58 17.73 -8.50 -5.50
CA THR A 58 19.17 -8.42 -5.88
C THR A 58 19.63 -6.97 -6.01
N ALA A 59 18.80 -6.09 -6.59
CA ALA A 59 19.11 -4.67 -6.67
C ALA A 59 19.24 -4.05 -5.26
N THR A 60 18.36 -4.41 -4.33
CA THR A 60 18.42 -3.93 -2.94
C THR A 60 19.70 -4.44 -2.23
N GLU A 61 20.05 -5.71 -2.41
CA GLU A 61 21.25 -6.29 -1.80
C GLU A 61 22.55 -5.70 -2.37
N THR A 62 22.57 -5.36 -3.66
CA THR A 62 23.72 -4.71 -4.30
C THR A 62 23.91 -3.28 -3.78
N ILE A 63 22.81 -2.54 -3.58
CA ILE A 63 22.84 -1.17 -3.04
C ILE A 63 23.36 -1.17 -1.60
N GLU A 64 23.02 -2.18 -0.81
CA GLU A 64 23.44 -2.28 0.59
C GLU A 64 24.95 -2.52 0.75
N LYS A 65 25.60 -3.12 -0.26
CA LYS A 65 27.07 -3.35 -0.30
C LYS A 65 27.85 -2.14 -0.83
N GLU A 66 27.20 -1.20 -1.50
CA GLU A 66 27.88 0.01 -1.98
C GLU A 66 28.02 1.02 -0.82
N LYS A 67 29.12 1.79 -0.87
CA LYS A 67 29.31 2.90 0.06
C LYS A 67 28.15 3.91 -0.11
N PRO A 68 27.45 4.28 0.96
CA PRO A 68 26.32 5.20 0.86
C PRO A 68 26.77 6.54 0.27
N LYS A 69 26.05 7.01 -0.74
CA LYS A 69 26.24 8.32 -1.37
C LYS A 69 25.38 9.41 -0.72
N VAL A 70 24.33 9.00 0.00
CA VAL A 70 23.35 9.91 0.57
C VAL A 70 23.02 9.48 2.00
N GLU A 71 22.91 10.45 2.90
CA GLU A 71 22.23 10.29 4.19
C GLU A 71 20.82 10.85 4.10
N VAL A 72 19.84 10.09 4.63
CA VAL A 72 18.44 10.50 4.68
C VAL A 72 18.02 10.58 6.14
N LEU A 73 17.71 11.77 6.60
CA LEU A 73 17.11 11.99 7.91
C LEU A 73 15.60 11.93 7.73
N VAL A 74 15.00 10.89 8.28
CA VAL A 74 13.55 10.66 8.18
C VAL A 74 12.86 11.27 9.38
N ASP A 75 12.05 12.30 9.17
CA ASP A 75 11.32 12.98 10.23
C ASP A 75 10.14 12.11 10.71
N GLU A 76 9.76 12.24 11.97
CA GLU A 76 8.54 11.63 12.47
C GLU A 76 7.30 12.25 11.80
N ALA A 77 6.36 11.38 11.41
CA ALA A 77 5.12 11.82 10.79
C ALA A 77 4.33 12.76 11.71
N THR A 78 3.99 13.93 11.19
CA THR A 78 3.17 14.92 11.90
C THR A 78 1.74 14.84 11.39
N ILE A 79 0.75 14.86 12.31
CA ILE A 79 -0.66 14.84 11.95
C ILE A 79 -1.20 16.28 12.01
N ASP A 80 -1.73 16.74 10.87
CA ASP A 80 -2.41 18.01 10.74
C ASP A 80 -3.86 17.78 10.27
N GLY A 81 -4.78 17.84 11.21
CA GLY A 81 -6.19 17.53 10.97
C GLY A 81 -6.41 16.14 10.42
N ARG A 82 -6.80 16.03 9.15
CA ARG A 82 -7.05 14.77 8.45
C ARG A 82 -5.89 14.27 7.61
N LYS A 83 -4.79 15.00 7.62
CA LYS A 83 -3.60 14.70 6.84
C LYS A 83 -2.44 14.30 7.75
N SER A 84 -1.61 13.43 7.26
CA SER A 84 -0.30 13.14 7.83
C SER A 84 0.75 13.73 6.91
N VAL A 85 1.63 14.53 7.47
CA VAL A 85 2.78 15.10 6.78
C VAL A 85 3.97 14.18 7.03
N LEU A 86 4.47 13.61 5.96
CA LEU A 86 5.66 12.76 5.95
C LEU A 86 6.78 13.55 5.31
N GLY A 87 7.96 13.55 5.90
CA GLY A 87 9.07 14.31 5.35
C GLY A 87 10.41 13.91 5.89
N GLY A 88 11.40 14.69 5.49
CA GLY A 88 12.77 14.49 5.93
C GLY A 88 13.75 15.36 5.16
N THR A 89 15.03 15.11 5.42
CA THR A 89 16.14 15.81 4.78
C THR A 89 17.05 14.81 4.08
N ILE A 90 17.41 15.10 2.87
CA ILE A 90 18.39 14.35 2.08
C ILE A 90 19.71 15.14 2.12
N HIS A 91 20.80 14.49 2.45
CA HIS A 91 22.14 15.05 2.49
C HIS A 91 23.04 14.25 1.56
N ASN A 92 23.62 14.91 0.57
CA ASN A 92 24.57 14.29 -0.34
C ASN A 92 25.95 14.22 0.33
N ILE A 93 26.36 13.03 0.76
CA ILE A 93 27.66 12.76 1.37
C ILE A 93 28.72 12.29 0.38
N SER A 94 28.38 12.28 -0.91
CA SER A 94 29.33 11.97 -1.97
C SER A 94 30.04 13.22 -2.48
N ASN A 95 31.13 13.03 -3.20
CA ASN A 95 31.87 14.12 -3.83
C ASN A 95 31.31 14.51 -5.21
N GLU A 96 30.22 13.87 -5.63
CA GLU A 96 29.59 14.06 -6.94
C GLU A 96 28.29 14.86 -6.80
N THR A 97 27.96 15.64 -7.82
CA THR A 97 26.64 16.26 -7.91
C THR A 97 25.62 15.22 -8.31
N LEU A 98 24.60 15.01 -7.47
CA LEU A 98 23.47 14.15 -7.76
C LEU A 98 22.39 14.96 -8.48
N ARG A 99 21.86 14.41 -9.59
CA ARG A 99 20.81 15.04 -10.38
C ARG A 99 19.54 14.23 -10.35
N ASN A 100 18.40 14.91 -10.52
CA ASN A 100 17.07 14.29 -10.54
C ASN A 100 16.83 13.39 -9.32
N VAL A 101 17.21 13.93 -8.14
CA VAL A 101 17.01 13.22 -6.87
C VAL A 101 15.53 13.15 -6.54
N ALA A 102 15.07 11.95 -6.15
CA ALA A 102 13.72 11.70 -5.66
C ALA A 102 13.74 10.68 -4.54
N VAL A 103 12.69 10.65 -3.76
CA VAL A 103 12.48 9.72 -2.64
C VAL A 103 11.33 8.80 -2.96
N GLU A 104 11.51 7.52 -2.75
CA GLU A 104 10.44 6.54 -2.84
C GLU A 104 9.93 6.18 -1.45
N LEU A 105 8.64 6.37 -1.25
CA LEU A 105 7.91 5.99 -0.05
C LEU A 105 6.95 4.86 -0.36
N GLN A 106 6.85 3.89 0.54
CA GLN A 106 5.84 2.84 0.51
C GLN A 106 4.75 3.18 1.51
N LEU A 107 3.54 3.35 1.01
CA LEU A 107 2.35 3.65 1.80
C LEU A 107 1.47 2.41 1.86
N ARG A 108 1.17 1.95 3.06
CA ARG A 108 0.29 0.80 3.27
C ARG A 108 -1.13 1.29 3.49
N ARG A 109 -2.06 0.86 2.64
CA ARG A 109 -3.49 1.16 2.81
C ARG A 109 -4.07 0.52 4.06
N ARG A 110 -4.99 1.21 4.72
CA ARG A 110 -5.77 0.67 5.85
C ARG A 110 -6.69 -0.46 5.41
N THR A 111 -7.29 -0.30 4.24
CA THR A 111 -8.22 -1.27 3.66
C THR A 111 -7.49 -2.12 2.63
N GLY A 112 -7.54 -3.45 2.77
CA GLY A 112 -7.03 -4.37 1.76
C GLY A 112 -5.54 -4.69 1.80
N SER A 113 -4.76 -4.20 2.76
CA SER A 113 -3.31 -4.50 2.91
C SER A 113 -2.45 -4.19 1.68
N THR A 114 -2.95 -3.38 0.76
CA THR A 114 -2.22 -2.98 -0.45
C THR A 114 -1.12 -1.99 -0.08
N VAL A 115 0.06 -2.17 -0.69
CA VAL A 115 1.18 -1.23 -0.58
C VAL A 115 1.28 -0.45 -1.89
N GLU A 116 1.25 0.86 -1.78
CA GLU A 116 1.41 1.80 -2.89
C GLU A 116 2.76 2.47 -2.81
N THR A 117 3.39 2.66 -3.95
CA THR A 117 4.68 3.34 -4.07
C THR A 117 4.44 4.78 -4.51
N HIS A 118 4.93 5.72 -3.73
CA HIS A 118 4.88 7.14 -4.01
C HIS A 118 6.28 7.69 -4.22
N ILE A 119 6.49 8.38 -5.34
CA ILE A 119 7.74 9.10 -5.61
C ILE A 119 7.54 10.56 -5.22
N VAL A 120 8.37 11.03 -4.30
CA VAL A 120 8.34 12.39 -3.78
C VAL A 120 9.57 13.13 -4.29
N VAL A 121 9.32 14.25 -4.94
CA VAL A 121 10.38 15.13 -5.46
C VAL A 121 10.75 16.13 -4.34
N PRO A 122 12.02 16.23 -3.94
CA PRO A 122 12.46 17.20 -2.94
C PRO A 122 12.45 18.63 -3.50
N GLN A 123 12.63 19.61 -2.62
CA GLN A 123 12.65 21.04 -2.99
C GLN A 123 13.75 21.38 -4.01
N ALA A 124 14.91 20.74 -3.89
CA ALA A 124 15.96 20.81 -4.89
C ALA A 124 16.22 19.39 -5.42
N THR A 125 16.18 19.23 -6.73
CA THR A 125 16.41 17.96 -7.42
C THR A 125 17.88 17.75 -7.78
N GLU A 126 18.68 18.81 -7.78
CA GLU A 126 20.12 18.78 -8.00
C GLU A 126 20.83 19.09 -6.68
N LEU A 127 21.65 18.14 -6.21
CA LEU A 127 22.39 18.25 -4.97
C LEU A 127 23.89 18.19 -5.26
N SER A 128 24.57 19.31 -5.07
CA SER A 128 26.04 19.35 -5.05
C SER A 128 26.59 18.52 -3.89
N ALA A 129 27.90 18.28 -3.91
CA ALA A 129 28.58 17.65 -2.77
C ALA A 129 28.28 18.41 -1.47
N ASP A 130 27.99 17.68 -0.38
CA ASP A 130 27.63 18.18 0.95
C ASP A 130 26.33 19.03 1.00
N ALA A 131 25.57 19.13 -0.09
CA ALA A 131 24.31 19.85 -0.14
C ALA A 131 23.17 19.06 0.54
N ARG A 132 22.19 19.80 1.07
CA ARG A 132 21.00 19.26 1.71
C ARG A 132 19.74 19.79 1.06
N THR A 133 18.72 18.95 0.98
CA THR A 133 17.38 19.33 0.52
C THR A 133 16.32 18.67 1.38
N ARG A 134 15.14 19.29 1.47
CA ARG A 134 13.99 18.71 2.18
C ARG A 134 12.99 18.12 1.19
N TYR A 135 12.37 17.04 1.61
CA TYR A 135 11.19 16.50 0.95
C TYR A 135 10.02 16.45 1.93
N SER A 136 8.82 16.57 1.42
CA SER A 136 7.61 16.49 2.21
C SER A 136 6.45 16.05 1.33
N VAL A 137 5.57 15.22 1.88
CA VAL A 137 4.34 14.79 1.22
C VAL A 137 3.21 14.72 2.24
N GLU A 138 2.04 15.15 1.84
CA GLU A 138 0.81 15.05 2.62
C GLU A 138 0.02 13.84 2.16
N VAL A 139 -0.40 13.00 3.11
CA VAL A 139 -1.23 11.82 2.85
C VAL A 139 -2.45 11.81 3.77
N PRO A 140 -3.63 11.38 3.29
CA PRO A 140 -4.82 11.28 4.12
C PRO A 140 -4.63 10.21 5.21
N VAL A 141 -4.81 10.57 6.48
CA VAL A 141 -4.67 9.65 7.63
C VAL A 141 -5.66 8.49 7.57
N GLN A 142 -6.84 8.72 7.00
CA GLN A 142 -7.89 7.71 6.91
C GLN A 142 -7.57 6.60 5.91
N ASP A 143 -6.77 6.86 4.89
CA ASP A 143 -6.51 5.93 3.80
C ASP A 143 -5.30 5.02 4.08
N TYR A 144 -4.33 5.52 4.83
CA TYR A 144 -3.07 4.83 5.07
C TYR A 144 -2.85 4.49 6.55
N SER A 145 -2.31 3.30 6.80
CA SER A 145 -2.00 2.80 8.14
C SER A 145 -0.56 3.01 8.51
N SER A 146 0.34 2.98 7.54
CA SER A 146 1.78 3.20 7.74
C SER A 146 2.42 3.74 6.47
N ALA A 147 3.52 4.45 6.67
CA ALA A 147 4.41 4.90 5.62
C ALA A 147 5.83 4.46 5.97
N THR A 148 6.55 3.95 4.99
CA THR A 148 7.93 3.50 5.16
C THR A 148 8.78 4.12 4.06
N PHE A 149 9.92 4.67 4.43
CA PHE A 149 10.93 5.10 3.48
C PHE A 149 11.50 3.85 2.80
N SER A 150 11.59 3.86 1.46
CA SER A 150 12.04 2.71 0.67
C SER A 150 13.44 2.94 0.11
N ARG A 151 13.61 3.95 -0.70
CA ARG A 151 14.89 4.22 -1.38
C ARG A 151 15.02 5.65 -1.86
N VAL A 152 16.26 6.03 -2.20
CA VAL A 152 16.58 7.26 -2.93
C VAL A 152 16.84 6.92 -4.37
N LEU A 153 16.28 7.72 -5.26
CA LEU A 153 16.47 7.62 -6.70
C LEU A 153 17.29 8.82 -7.18
N ALA A 154 18.16 8.63 -8.15
CA ALA A 154 18.89 9.72 -8.78
C ALA A 154 19.17 9.42 -10.25
N GLY A 155 19.52 10.48 -10.99
CA GLY A 155 19.81 10.44 -12.43
C GLY A 155 18.56 10.40 -13.30
N ASP A 156 18.73 10.53 -14.60
CA ASP A 156 17.63 10.59 -15.58
C ASP A 156 16.81 9.30 -15.64
N ALA A 157 17.45 8.18 -15.34
CA ALA A 157 16.77 6.87 -15.30
C ALA A 157 16.15 6.55 -13.92
N HIS A 158 16.17 7.48 -12.96
CA HIS A 158 15.69 7.26 -11.60
C HIS A 158 16.21 5.97 -10.97
N LEU A 159 17.52 5.76 -11.07
CA LEU A 159 18.15 4.58 -10.50
C LEU A 159 18.26 4.71 -8.98
N ALA A 160 18.06 3.60 -8.30
CA ALA A 160 18.25 3.55 -6.86
C ALA A 160 19.74 3.70 -6.51
N ILE A 161 20.05 4.58 -5.56
CA ILE A 161 21.41 4.83 -5.08
C ILE A 161 21.54 4.37 -3.62
N ALA A 162 22.77 4.00 -3.24
CA ALA A 162 23.08 3.58 -1.89
C ALA A 162 22.89 4.75 -0.90
N PHE A 163 22.14 4.50 0.17
CA PHE A 163 21.81 5.51 1.18
C PHE A 163 21.97 4.96 2.59
N LYS A 164 22.05 5.87 3.56
CA LYS A 164 21.99 5.56 4.98
C LYS A 164 20.83 6.33 5.58
N ALA A 165 19.86 5.61 6.17
CA ALA A 165 18.74 6.24 6.86
C ALA A 165 19.11 6.53 8.32
N LEU A 166 18.78 7.72 8.77
CA LEU A 166 18.97 8.19 10.14
C LEU A 166 17.64 8.79 10.66
N PRO A 167 17.40 8.75 11.96
CA PRO A 167 16.28 9.49 12.54
C PRO A 167 16.46 10.99 12.31
N GLY A 168 15.40 11.64 11.88
CA GLY A 168 15.32 13.09 11.67
C GLY A 168 14.69 13.80 12.86
N ALA A 169 13.89 14.83 12.61
CA ALA A 169 13.21 15.59 13.63
C ALA A 169 12.10 14.76 14.30
N GLU A 170 12.08 14.79 15.62
CA GLU A 170 10.99 14.22 16.42
C GLU A 170 9.70 15.02 16.23
N ARG A 171 8.57 14.35 16.44
CA ARG A 171 7.27 15.00 16.40
C ARG A 171 7.19 16.04 17.52
N PRO A 172 6.76 17.27 17.23
CA PRO A 172 6.48 18.24 18.29
C PRO A 172 5.45 17.66 19.26
N PRO A 173 5.58 17.88 20.56
CA PRO A 173 4.63 17.41 21.55
C PRO A 173 3.23 17.91 21.19
N LEU A 174 2.24 17.05 21.32
CA LEU A 174 0.85 17.42 21.10
C LEU A 174 0.50 18.58 22.05
N PRO A 175 -0.16 19.64 21.56
CA PRO A 175 -0.62 20.71 22.41
C PRO A 175 -1.49 20.12 23.52
N ALA A 176 -1.24 20.53 24.75
CA ALA A 176 -2.02 20.09 25.90
C ALA A 176 -3.52 20.26 25.58
N PRO A 177 -4.36 19.26 25.86
CA PRO A 177 -5.78 19.37 25.58
C PRO A 177 -6.31 20.64 26.28
N ALA A 178 -6.95 21.50 25.48
CA ALA A 178 -7.55 22.71 26.04
C ALA A 178 -8.57 22.29 27.09
N THR A 179 -8.22 22.49 28.35
CA THR A 179 -9.10 22.20 29.46
C THR A 179 -10.26 23.20 29.39
N LYS A 180 -11.36 22.81 28.78
CA LYS A 180 -12.60 23.57 28.88
C LYS A 180 -13.12 23.42 30.29
N THR A 181 -12.83 24.40 31.14
CA THR A 181 -13.51 24.52 32.42
C THR A 181 -14.95 24.84 32.13
N ILE A 182 -15.80 23.85 32.15
CA ILE A 182 -17.25 24.06 32.09
C ILE A 182 -17.63 24.53 33.51
N VAL A 183 -17.73 25.82 33.68
CA VAL A 183 -18.35 26.39 34.90
C VAL A 183 -19.84 26.09 34.79
N VAL A 184 -20.24 24.97 35.38
CA VAL A 184 -21.66 24.70 35.60
C VAL A 184 -22.12 25.69 36.67
N ALA A 185 -22.71 26.79 36.24
CA ALA A 185 -23.42 27.69 37.15
C ALA A 185 -24.55 26.88 37.76
N ARG A 186 -24.32 26.39 39.00
CA ARG A 186 -25.40 25.74 39.75
C ARG A 186 -26.41 26.85 40.05
N PRO A 187 -27.65 26.75 39.59
CA PRO A 187 -28.68 27.74 39.93
C PRO A 187 -28.67 27.90 41.45
N ALA A 188 -28.64 29.14 41.93
CA ALA A 188 -28.75 29.41 43.33
C ALA A 188 -29.98 28.68 43.89
N PRO A 189 -29.86 27.98 45.00
CA PRO A 189 -31.02 27.35 45.61
C PRO A 189 -32.08 28.42 45.75
N ARG A 190 -33.27 28.22 45.14
CA ARG A 190 -34.39 29.09 45.37
C ARG A 190 -34.65 29.09 46.84
N GLY A 191 -34.41 30.28 47.44
CA GLY A 191 -34.58 30.47 48.88
C GLY A 191 -35.98 30.00 49.29
N ASP A 192 -36.13 29.41 50.30
CA ASP A 192 -37.11 28.79 51.16
C ASP A 192 -36.69 27.35 51.43
N GLY A 193 -35.40 27.15 51.26
CA GLY A 193 -34.77 25.87 51.43
C GLY A 193 -34.91 25.40 52.83
N PHE A 194 -35.67 24.38 52.90
CA PHE A 194 -35.75 23.36 53.92
C PHE A 194 -34.44 23.02 54.65
N LEU A 195 -33.31 23.53 54.20
CA LEU A 195 -31.98 23.10 54.59
C LEU A 195 -31.09 24.11 55.34
N ASN A 196 -31.56 25.31 55.58
CA ASN A 196 -30.73 26.30 56.33
C ASN A 196 -31.60 27.33 57.05
N THR A 197 -32.48 26.86 57.93
CA THR A 197 -33.26 27.73 58.81
C THR A 197 -32.65 27.71 60.19
N GLU A 198 -32.90 28.75 61.01
CA GLU A 198 -32.50 28.80 62.43
C GLU A 198 -32.86 27.50 63.22
N LYS A 199 -33.88 26.79 62.76
CA LYS A 199 -34.32 25.54 63.37
C LYS A 199 -33.66 24.27 62.83
N ASN A 200 -32.96 24.39 61.70
CA ASN A 200 -32.26 23.24 61.07
C ASN A 200 -31.00 23.68 60.34
N PRO A 201 -29.92 24.03 61.09
CA PRO A 201 -28.66 24.44 60.50
C PRO A 201 -27.99 23.25 59.87
N VAL A 202 -27.56 23.40 58.58
CA VAL A 202 -26.70 22.43 57.89
C VAL A 202 -25.35 22.38 58.58
N ARG A 203 -25.03 21.29 59.23
CA ARG A 203 -23.67 21.01 59.68
C ARG A 203 -22.88 20.58 58.48
N VAL A 204 -21.95 21.42 58.03
CA VAL A 204 -20.89 21.03 57.09
C VAL A 204 -19.84 20.29 57.91
N PRO A 205 -19.42 19.07 57.49
CA PRO A 205 -18.38 18.30 58.17
C PRO A 205 -17.00 19.00 58.05
#